data_ed48665073d36fb94515fd3f0b7a5878
#
_entry.id   ed48665073d36fb94515fd3f0b7a5878
#
_cell.length_a   1.000
_cell.length_b   1.000
_cell.length_c   1.000
_cell.angle_alpha   90.00
_cell.angle_beta   90.00
_cell.angle_gamma   90.00
#
_symmetry.space_group_name_H-M   'P 1'
#
loop_
_entity.id
_entity.type
_entity.pdbx_description
1 polymer ?
#
loop_
_entity_poly.entity_id
_entity_poly.type
_entity_poly.pdbx_seq_one_letter_code
_entity_poly.pdbx_strand_id
1 'polypeptide(L)'
;ELPDEAQEELLSKMESQDAEIIKDLIRYEEETAGGLMTPHFNKILHDNKAGDIFTKVRRDTNKETTPYFYVVDDKDKLIGYFKLRDLMNIQTSALATEFVRPTTPKVKLNDPCEKVAHIMGQEHLSSLPVVDENNVIQGVITFDDVLRTMQDSASEDIYTMVGTATVDPFAKKISNKILARAPWLFTTFIGGLVSAWI
;
A
#
# COMPACT_ATOMS: atom_id res chain seq x y z
N GLU A 1 -5.08 -7.11 13.32
CA GLU A 1 -6.50 -7.29 12.91
C GLU A 1 -7.41 -6.78 14.01
N LEU A 2 -8.37 -5.91 13.67
CA LEU A 2 -9.43 -5.46 14.59
C LEU A 2 -10.55 -6.51 14.57
N PRO A 3 -11.20 -6.80 15.72
CA PRO A 3 -12.40 -7.64 15.75
C PRO A 3 -13.49 -7.08 14.85
N ASP A 4 -14.28 -7.95 14.20
CA ASP A 4 -15.33 -7.59 13.23
C ASP A 4 -16.30 -6.53 13.77
N GLU A 5 -16.68 -6.61 15.07
CA GLU A 5 -17.55 -5.64 15.73
C GLU A 5 -16.93 -4.22 15.79
N ALA A 6 -15.61 -4.14 15.99
CA ALA A 6 -14.89 -2.86 16.02
C ALA A 6 -14.72 -2.26 14.61
N GLN A 7 -14.57 -3.10 13.58
CA GLN A 7 -14.53 -2.67 12.19
C GLN A 7 -15.88 -2.07 11.76
N GLU A 8 -17.00 -2.72 12.07
CA GLU A 8 -18.34 -2.22 11.75
C GLU A 8 -18.65 -0.90 12.48
N GLU A 9 -18.23 -0.77 13.74
CA GLU A 9 -18.42 0.48 14.49
C GLU A 9 -17.62 1.64 13.89
N LEU A 10 -16.38 1.41 13.46
CA LEU A 10 -15.55 2.42 12.80
C LEU A 10 -16.14 2.82 11.44
N LEU A 11 -16.53 1.85 10.63
CA LEU A 11 -17.15 2.09 9.31
C LEU A 11 -18.45 2.88 9.42
N SER A 12 -19.23 2.67 10.50
CA SER A 12 -20.49 3.42 10.74
C SER A 12 -20.28 4.91 11.05
N LYS A 13 -19.08 5.28 11.52
CA LYS A 13 -18.71 6.66 11.89
C LYS A 13 -18.03 7.44 10.76
N MET A 14 -17.73 6.76 9.64
CA MET A 14 -17.09 7.36 8.47
C MET A 14 -18.12 7.91 7.49
N GLU A 15 -17.70 8.81 6.61
CA GLU A 15 -18.53 9.24 5.48
C GLU A 15 -18.84 8.04 4.58
N SER A 16 -20.07 7.98 4.04
CA SER A 16 -20.56 6.80 3.31
C SER A 16 -19.69 6.40 2.11
N GLN A 17 -19.04 7.35 1.44
CA GLN A 17 -18.13 7.08 0.33
C GLN A 17 -16.83 6.44 0.78
N ASP A 18 -16.22 6.94 1.86
CA ASP A 18 -14.99 6.39 2.42
C ASP A 18 -15.20 5.00 3.02
N ALA A 19 -16.36 4.78 3.65
CA ALA A 19 -16.74 3.48 4.20
C ALA A 19 -16.90 2.39 3.15
N GLU A 20 -17.45 2.69 1.94
CA GLU A 20 -17.52 1.75 0.82
C GLU A 20 -16.13 1.40 0.29
N ILE A 21 -15.28 2.39 0.11
CA ILE A 21 -13.90 2.19 -0.36
C ILE A 21 -13.13 1.28 0.59
N ILE A 22 -13.22 1.52 1.91
CA ILE A 22 -12.52 0.71 2.91
C ILE A 22 -13.08 -0.71 2.95
N LYS A 23 -14.40 -0.91 2.82
CA LYS A 23 -14.99 -2.25 2.73
C LYS A 23 -14.47 -3.07 1.55
N ASP A 24 -14.21 -2.42 0.43
CA ASP A 24 -13.64 -3.09 -0.73
C ASP A 24 -12.15 -3.41 -0.53
N LEU A 25 -11.39 -2.54 0.15
CA LEU A 25 -9.98 -2.77 0.46
C LEU A 25 -9.78 -3.93 1.46
N ILE A 26 -10.62 -4.06 2.48
CA ILE A 26 -10.54 -5.13 3.49
C ILE A 26 -10.70 -6.54 2.87
N ARG A 27 -11.22 -6.66 1.65
CA ARG A 27 -11.38 -7.95 0.96
C ARG A 27 -10.07 -8.52 0.40
N TYR A 28 -9.04 -7.71 0.29
CA TYR A 28 -7.75 -8.13 -0.24
C TYR A 28 -6.82 -8.58 0.88
N GLU A 29 -5.99 -9.57 0.61
CA GLU A 29 -4.94 -10.01 1.54
C GLU A 29 -3.91 -8.89 1.75
N GLU A 30 -3.47 -8.71 3.00
CA GLU A 30 -2.61 -7.59 3.43
C GLU A 30 -1.28 -7.50 2.64
N GLU A 31 -0.72 -8.66 2.24
CA GLU A 31 0.55 -8.73 1.49
C GLU A 31 0.38 -8.69 -0.03
N THR A 32 -0.81 -8.33 -0.53
CA THR A 32 -1.08 -8.18 -1.96
C THR A 32 -1.15 -6.71 -2.38
N ALA A 33 -1.00 -6.47 -3.68
CA ALA A 33 -1.14 -5.13 -4.24
C ALA A 33 -2.50 -4.48 -3.92
N GLY A 34 -3.56 -5.28 -3.84
CA GLY A 34 -4.90 -4.82 -3.45
C GLY A 34 -4.97 -4.39 -1.99
N GLY A 35 -4.30 -5.11 -1.08
CA GLY A 35 -4.26 -4.76 0.35
C GLY A 35 -3.37 -3.55 0.65
N LEU A 36 -2.32 -3.34 -0.16
CA LEU A 36 -1.37 -2.23 0.01
C LEU A 36 -1.78 -0.94 -0.68
N MET A 37 -2.73 -0.98 -1.62
CA MET A 37 -3.07 0.19 -2.42
C MET A 37 -3.85 1.24 -1.64
N THR A 38 -3.62 2.51 -1.99
CA THR A 38 -4.50 3.62 -1.62
C THR A 38 -5.40 3.98 -2.80
N PRO A 39 -6.72 4.20 -2.58
CA PRO A 39 -7.64 4.65 -3.62
C PRO A 39 -7.48 6.14 -3.93
N HIS A 40 -6.76 6.89 -3.09
CA HIS A 40 -6.53 8.32 -3.25
C HIS A 40 -5.30 8.57 -4.12
N PHE A 41 -5.53 8.93 -5.39
CA PHE A 41 -4.46 9.25 -6.34
C PHE A 41 -4.88 10.31 -7.35
N ASN A 42 -3.92 10.88 -8.06
CA ASN A 42 -4.17 11.90 -9.07
C ASN A 42 -4.66 11.26 -10.37
N LYS A 43 -5.98 11.21 -10.56
CA LYS A 43 -6.63 10.74 -11.79
C LYS A 43 -6.91 11.90 -12.73
N ILE A 44 -6.52 11.76 -14.00
CA ILE A 44 -6.68 12.74 -15.09
C ILE A 44 -7.36 12.07 -16.26
N LEU A 45 -8.40 12.70 -16.82
CA LEU A 45 -9.04 12.24 -18.03
C LEU A 45 -8.16 12.55 -19.25
N HIS A 46 -8.22 11.69 -20.24
CA HIS A 46 -7.42 11.73 -21.47
C HIS A 46 -7.59 13.03 -22.30
N ASP A 47 -8.74 13.69 -22.20
CA ASP A 47 -9.10 14.92 -22.89
C ASP A 47 -8.77 16.21 -22.11
N ASN A 48 -8.27 16.09 -20.87
CA ASN A 48 -7.93 17.25 -20.07
C ASN A 48 -6.72 17.99 -20.64
N LYS A 49 -6.80 19.34 -20.66
CA LYS A 49 -5.69 20.18 -21.10
C LYS A 49 -4.66 20.40 -20.00
N ALA A 50 -3.40 20.49 -20.37
CA ALA A 50 -2.31 20.71 -19.44
C ALA A 50 -2.50 21.96 -18.55
N GLY A 51 -3.08 23.04 -19.09
CA GLY A 51 -3.39 24.26 -18.33
C GLY A 51 -4.44 24.06 -17.24
N ASP A 52 -5.47 23.26 -17.51
CA ASP A 52 -6.53 22.93 -16.55
C ASP A 52 -5.96 22.03 -15.43
N ILE A 53 -5.16 21.03 -15.82
CA ILE A 53 -4.46 20.15 -14.88
C ILE A 53 -3.55 20.98 -13.96
N PHE A 54 -2.74 21.89 -14.52
CA PHE A 54 -1.85 22.77 -13.75
C PHE A 54 -2.63 23.64 -12.75
N THR A 55 -3.77 24.18 -13.18
CA THR A 55 -4.63 24.98 -12.33
C THR A 55 -5.22 24.16 -11.18
N LYS A 56 -5.66 22.92 -11.46
CA LYS A 56 -6.17 21.98 -10.46
C LYS A 56 -5.09 21.67 -9.42
N VAL A 57 -3.89 21.30 -9.85
CA VAL A 57 -2.76 20.98 -8.97
C VAL A 57 -2.37 22.15 -8.07
N ARG A 58 -2.39 23.39 -8.59
CA ARG A 58 -2.09 24.59 -7.77
C ARG A 58 -3.14 24.89 -6.70
N ARG A 59 -4.38 24.43 -6.90
CA ARG A 59 -5.49 24.60 -5.93
C ARG A 59 -5.54 23.47 -4.93
N ASP A 60 -5.03 22.32 -5.31
CA ASP A 60 -5.01 21.14 -4.45
C ASP A 60 -3.94 21.33 -3.37
N THR A 61 -4.41 21.54 -2.15
CA THR A 61 -3.55 21.71 -0.96
C THR A 61 -3.26 20.38 -0.26
N ASN A 62 -3.73 19.26 -0.81
CA ASN A 62 -3.56 17.94 -0.21
C ASN A 62 -2.10 17.49 -0.35
N LYS A 63 -1.38 17.48 0.77
CA LYS A 63 0.07 17.20 0.83
C LYS A 63 0.42 15.72 0.63
N GLU A 64 -0.57 14.84 0.61
CA GLU A 64 -0.38 13.38 0.59
C GLU A 64 -0.38 12.78 -0.82
N THR A 65 -0.61 13.60 -1.85
CA THR A 65 -0.64 13.10 -3.23
C THR A 65 0.75 12.84 -3.79
N THR A 66 0.90 11.68 -4.43
CA THR A 66 2.13 11.31 -5.13
C THR A 66 2.42 12.29 -6.29
N PRO A 67 3.69 12.47 -6.69
CA PRO A 67 4.05 13.36 -7.82
C PRO A 67 3.65 12.79 -9.18
N TYR A 68 2.94 11.67 -9.21
CA TYR A 68 2.47 10.98 -10.42
C TYR A 68 1.00 11.29 -10.69
N PHE A 69 0.68 11.48 -11.96
CA PHE A 69 -0.66 11.68 -12.47
C PHE A 69 -0.99 10.57 -13.46
N TYR A 70 -2.05 9.84 -13.21
CA TYR A 70 -2.47 8.70 -14.03
C TYR A 70 -3.56 9.13 -14.98
N VAL A 71 -3.30 8.94 -16.28
CA VAL A 71 -4.24 9.30 -17.34
C VAL A 71 -5.11 8.10 -17.65
N VAL A 72 -6.42 8.32 -17.68
CA VAL A 72 -7.42 7.29 -17.93
C VAL A 72 -8.36 7.68 -19.09
N ASP A 73 -9.00 6.69 -19.67
CA ASP A 73 -10.10 6.89 -20.63
C ASP A 73 -11.44 7.11 -19.91
N ASP A 74 -12.54 7.26 -20.70
CA ASP A 74 -13.90 7.44 -20.19
C ASP A 74 -14.44 6.24 -19.39
N LYS A 75 -13.74 5.11 -19.41
CA LYS A 75 -14.06 3.87 -18.67
C LYS A 75 -13.06 3.59 -17.54
N ASP A 76 -12.32 4.60 -17.11
CA ASP A 76 -11.27 4.52 -16.09
C ASP A 76 -10.12 3.54 -16.41
N LYS A 77 -9.95 3.15 -17.70
CA LYS A 77 -8.81 2.32 -18.09
C LYS A 77 -7.53 3.16 -18.12
N LEU A 78 -6.48 2.61 -17.57
CA LEU A 78 -5.18 3.25 -17.53
C LEU A 78 -4.57 3.37 -18.93
N ILE A 79 -4.36 4.61 -19.39
CA ILE A 79 -3.67 4.95 -20.64
C ILE A 79 -2.17 5.10 -20.38
N GLY A 80 -1.81 5.74 -19.27
CA GLY A 80 -0.42 6.01 -18.94
C GLY A 80 -0.27 6.96 -17.75
N TYR A 81 0.93 7.50 -17.57
CA TYR A 81 1.21 8.45 -16.49
C TYR A 81 2.11 9.58 -16.96
N PHE A 82 2.16 10.66 -16.18
CA PHE A 82 3.17 11.70 -16.26
C PHE A 82 3.54 12.18 -14.85
N LYS A 83 4.68 12.85 -14.73
CA LYS A 83 5.12 13.46 -13.45
C LYS A 83 4.75 14.94 -13.42
N LEU A 84 4.49 15.48 -12.23
CA LEU A 84 4.17 16.91 -12.06
C LEU A 84 5.16 17.83 -12.77
N ARG A 85 6.46 17.52 -12.72
CA ARG A 85 7.50 18.31 -13.39
C ARG A 85 7.37 18.33 -14.92
N ASP A 86 6.76 17.30 -15.51
CA ASP A 86 6.60 17.20 -16.95
C ASP A 86 5.65 18.30 -17.46
N LEU A 87 4.65 18.66 -16.64
CA LEU A 87 3.72 19.77 -16.96
C LEU A 87 4.41 21.13 -17.12
N MET A 88 5.57 21.34 -16.48
CA MET A 88 6.25 22.64 -16.51
C MET A 88 6.77 23.02 -17.90
N ASN A 89 6.98 22.04 -18.78
CA ASN A 89 7.54 22.23 -20.11
C ASN A 89 6.52 22.00 -21.24
N ILE A 90 5.23 21.83 -20.91
CA ILE A 90 4.18 21.50 -21.87
C ILE A 90 3.34 22.74 -22.16
N GLN A 91 2.90 22.88 -23.41
CA GLN A 91 1.98 23.95 -23.78
C GLN A 91 0.65 23.77 -23.06
N THR A 92 0.08 24.85 -22.52
CA THR A 92 -1.17 24.83 -21.75
C THR A 92 -2.37 24.30 -22.51
N SER A 93 -2.33 24.36 -23.85
CA SER A 93 -3.38 23.84 -24.75
C SER A 93 -3.27 22.36 -25.08
N ALA A 94 -2.13 21.71 -24.77
CA ALA A 94 -1.88 20.31 -25.08
C ALA A 94 -2.81 19.41 -24.27
N LEU A 95 -3.32 18.33 -24.90
CA LEU A 95 -4.14 17.33 -24.24
C LEU A 95 -3.28 16.33 -23.47
N ALA A 96 -3.82 15.72 -22.42
CA ALA A 96 -3.10 14.74 -21.61
C ALA A 96 -2.54 13.58 -22.44
N THR A 97 -3.24 13.17 -23.49
CA THR A 97 -2.79 12.12 -24.43
C THR A 97 -1.54 12.47 -25.21
N GLU A 98 -1.20 13.75 -25.37
CA GLU A 98 -0.06 14.18 -26.18
C GLU A 98 1.28 14.08 -25.43
N PHE A 99 1.24 14.06 -24.09
CA PHE A 99 2.45 14.05 -23.25
C PHE A 99 2.49 12.89 -22.23
N VAL A 100 1.45 12.06 -22.20
CA VAL A 100 1.41 10.87 -21.35
C VAL A 100 2.46 9.86 -21.78
N ARG A 101 3.05 9.17 -20.82
CA ARG A 101 3.94 8.02 -21.07
C ARG A 101 3.09 6.76 -21.17
N PRO A 102 2.93 6.15 -22.36
CA PRO A 102 2.00 5.04 -22.55
C PRO A 102 2.48 3.74 -21.94
N THR A 103 3.80 3.55 -21.84
CA THR A 103 4.38 2.37 -21.18
C THR A 103 4.42 2.62 -19.68
N THR A 104 3.38 2.16 -18.99
CA THR A 104 3.26 2.34 -17.54
C THR A 104 3.46 0.97 -16.88
N PRO A 105 4.51 0.78 -16.09
CA PRO A 105 4.59 -0.34 -15.17
C PRO A 105 3.36 -0.34 -14.26
N LYS A 106 2.76 -1.50 -14.08
CA LYS A 106 1.52 -1.68 -13.30
C LYS A 106 1.47 -3.07 -12.71
N VAL A 107 0.67 -3.23 -11.68
CA VAL A 107 0.41 -4.52 -11.03
C VAL A 107 -1.08 -4.79 -10.96
N LYS A 108 -1.44 -6.05 -10.78
CA LYS A 108 -2.81 -6.50 -10.55
C LYS A 108 -3.10 -6.60 -9.06
N LEU A 109 -4.38 -6.59 -8.70
CA LEU A 109 -4.87 -6.65 -7.31
C LEU A 109 -4.24 -7.78 -6.48
N ASN A 110 -4.08 -8.97 -7.08
CA ASN A 110 -3.58 -10.16 -6.40
C ASN A 110 -2.05 -10.36 -6.53
N ASP A 111 -1.33 -9.38 -7.08
CA ASP A 111 0.14 -9.49 -7.17
C ASP A 111 0.76 -9.35 -5.77
N PRO A 112 1.73 -10.22 -5.40
CA PRO A 112 2.35 -10.19 -4.08
C PRO A 112 3.27 -8.96 -3.92
N CYS A 113 3.47 -8.53 -2.66
CA CYS A 113 4.26 -7.36 -2.29
C CYS A 113 5.69 -7.39 -2.87
N GLU A 114 6.33 -8.56 -2.90
CA GLU A 114 7.69 -8.73 -3.45
C GLU A 114 7.77 -8.38 -4.94
N LYS A 115 6.72 -8.75 -5.72
CA LYS A 115 6.63 -8.39 -7.13
C LYS A 115 6.48 -6.88 -7.31
N VAL A 116 5.66 -6.25 -6.46
CA VAL A 116 5.48 -4.78 -6.44
C VAL A 116 6.83 -4.11 -6.16
N ALA A 117 7.52 -4.53 -5.10
CA ALA A 117 8.84 -4.02 -4.70
C ALA A 117 9.87 -4.16 -5.83
N HIS A 118 9.90 -5.33 -6.49
CA HIS A 118 10.81 -5.60 -7.58
C HIS A 118 10.60 -4.66 -8.76
N ILE A 119 9.35 -4.47 -9.21
CA ILE A 119 9.00 -3.56 -10.30
C ILE A 119 9.36 -2.12 -9.94
N MET A 120 9.00 -1.66 -8.73
CA MET A 120 9.31 -0.31 -8.28
C MET A 120 10.82 -0.05 -8.22
N GLY A 121 11.60 -1.03 -7.76
CA GLY A 121 13.06 -0.95 -7.71
C GLY A 121 13.69 -0.91 -9.10
N GLN A 122 13.26 -1.77 -10.04
CA GLN A 122 13.79 -1.80 -11.41
C GLN A 122 13.48 -0.53 -12.20
N GLU A 123 12.26 -0.02 -12.08
CA GLU A 123 11.78 1.14 -12.84
C GLU A 123 12.03 2.48 -12.12
N HIS A 124 12.64 2.45 -10.93
CA HIS A 124 12.89 3.62 -10.09
C HIS A 124 11.62 4.47 -9.86
N LEU A 125 10.52 3.80 -9.52
CA LEU A 125 9.23 4.42 -9.28
C LEU A 125 8.99 4.59 -7.78
N SER A 126 8.45 5.73 -7.37
CA SER A 126 7.97 5.96 -6.00
C SER A 126 6.46 5.71 -5.86
N SER A 127 5.74 5.44 -6.95
CA SER A 127 4.34 5.06 -6.95
C SER A 127 4.04 4.15 -8.15
N LEU A 128 3.21 3.12 -7.95
CA LEU A 128 2.86 2.11 -8.95
C LEU A 128 1.34 1.94 -9.00
N PRO A 129 0.70 2.01 -10.18
CA PRO A 129 -0.74 1.85 -10.29
C PRO A 129 -1.13 0.37 -10.20
N VAL A 130 -2.24 0.12 -9.50
CA VAL A 130 -2.91 -1.17 -9.38
C VAL A 130 -4.12 -1.19 -10.30
N VAL A 131 -4.23 -2.21 -11.13
CA VAL A 131 -5.32 -2.35 -12.10
C VAL A 131 -6.03 -3.69 -11.93
N ASP A 132 -7.30 -3.70 -12.37
CA ASP A 132 -8.07 -4.93 -12.49
C ASP A 132 -7.77 -5.68 -13.80
N GLU A 133 -8.49 -6.79 -14.04
CA GLU A 133 -8.35 -7.60 -15.26
C GLU A 133 -8.74 -6.83 -16.56
N ASN A 134 -9.54 -5.78 -16.46
CA ASN A 134 -9.96 -4.94 -17.57
C ASN A 134 -9.04 -3.74 -17.79
N ASN A 135 -7.93 -3.64 -17.02
CA ASN A 135 -7.00 -2.52 -17.01
C ASN A 135 -7.62 -1.22 -16.44
N VAL A 136 -8.68 -1.32 -15.64
CA VAL A 136 -9.26 -0.19 -14.88
C VAL A 136 -8.41 0.04 -13.64
N ILE A 137 -7.99 1.29 -13.42
CA ILE A 137 -7.17 1.65 -12.27
C ILE A 137 -8.01 1.62 -10.99
N GLN A 138 -7.56 0.85 -10.00
CA GLN A 138 -8.24 0.67 -8.71
C GLN A 138 -7.61 1.51 -7.60
N GLY A 139 -6.31 1.72 -7.68
CA GLY A 139 -5.54 2.47 -6.70
C GLY A 139 -4.09 2.61 -7.09
N VAL A 140 -3.29 3.10 -6.16
CA VAL A 140 -1.84 3.20 -6.32
C VAL A 140 -1.15 2.70 -5.05
N ILE A 141 0.04 2.16 -5.20
CA ILE A 141 0.90 1.75 -4.09
C ILE A 141 2.09 2.71 -4.06
N THR A 142 2.46 3.18 -2.87
CA THR A 142 3.65 4.01 -2.68
C THR A 142 4.84 3.16 -2.23
N PHE A 143 6.05 3.63 -2.51
CA PHE A 143 7.27 2.87 -2.17
C PHE A 143 7.47 2.71 -0.66
N ASP A 144 7.06 3.68 0.13
CA ASP A 144 7.12 3.65 1.59
C ASP A 144 6.17 2.61 2.19
N ASP A 145 4.98 2.40 1.62
CA ASP A 145 4.06 1.35 2.04
C ASP A 145 4.64 -0.04 1.77
N VAL A 146 5.18 -0.26 0.56
CA VAL A 146 5.86 -1.51 0.20
C VAL A 146 7.02 -1.79 1.16
N LEU A 147 7.86 -0.78 1.44
CA LEU A 147 9.00 -0.93 2.33
C LEU A 147 8.57 -1.30 3.76
N ARG A 148 7.51 -0.67 4.26
CA ARG A 148 6.94 -0.96 5.58
C ARG A 148 6.47 -2.41 5.66
N THR A 149 5.66 -2.85 4.71
CA THR A 149 5.13 -4.22 4.69
C THR A 149 6.26 -5.25 4.62
N MET A 150 7.26 -5.05 3.77
CA MET A 150 8.41 -5.96 3.71
C MET A 150 9.20 -6.01 5.01
N GLN A 151 9.32 -4.90 5.75
CA GLN A 151 9.98 -4.86 7.05
C GLN A 151 9.16 -5.60 8.12
N ASP A 152 7.83 -5.44 8.09
CA ASP A 152 6.92 -6.09 9.03
C ASP A 152 6.92 -7.60 8.81
N SER A 153 6.80 -8.08 7.56
CA SER A 153 6.86 -9.51 7.22
C SER A 153 8.20 -10.14 7.61
N ALA A 154 9.33 -9.47 7.29
CA ALA A 154 10.65 -9.98 7.69
C ALA A 154 10.83 -10.03 9.21
N SER A 155 10.22 -9.11 9.94
CA SER A 155 10.24 -9.10 11.40
C SER A 155 9.39 -10.22 11.98
N GLU A 156 8.20 -10.47 11.42
CA GLU A 156 7.28 -11.53 11.84
C GLU A 156 7.92 -12.92 11.65
N ASP A 157 8.58 -13.15 10.52
CA ASP A 157 9.32 -14.38 10.26
C ASP A 157 10.38 -14.65 11.32
N ILE A 158 11.16 -13.64 11.69
CA ILE A 158 12.18 -13.76 12.73
C ILE A 158 11.54 -14.08 14.09
N TYR A 159 10.44 -13.41 14.45
CA TYR A 159 9.75 -13.66 15.74
C TYR A 159 9.11 -15.03 15.78
N THR A 160 8.58 -15.50 14.67
CA THR A 160 8.02 -16.85 14.55
C THR A 160 9.09 -17.92 14.74
N MET A 161 10.28 -17.75 14.14
CA MET A 161 11.42 -18.66 14.30
C MET A 161 11.94 -18.72 15.77
N VAL A 162 11.86 -17.61 16.50
CA VAL A 162 12.32 -17.52 17.90
C VAL A 162 11.20 -17.89 18.90
N GLY A 163 9.98 -18.24 18.42
CA GLY A 163 8.84 -18.62 19.26
C GLY A 163 8.22 -17.43 20.01
N THR A 164 8.34 -16.22 19.48
CA THR A 164 7.83 -14.97 20.09
C THR A 164 6.86 -14.21 19.17
N ALA A 165 6.22 -14.90 18.23
CA ALA A 165 5.34 -14.34 17.20
C ALA A 165 4.18 -13.43 17.72
N THR A 166 3.82 -13.56 19.02
CA THR A 166 2.71 -12.81 19.61
C THR A 166 3.13 -11.53 20.35
N VAL A 167 4.41 -11.12 20.26
CA VAL A 167 4.93 -9.99 21.06
C VAL A 167 5.36 -8.86 20.14
N ASP A 168 4.59 -7.78 20.14
CA ASP A 168 5.01 -6.51 19.54
C ASP A 168 6.41 -6.10 20.07
N PRO A 169 7.44 -6.03 19.19
CA PRO A 169 8.82 -5.67 19.59
C PRO A 169 8.91 -4.27 20.19
N PHE A 170 7.98 -3.38 19.84
CA PHE A 170 7.91 -1.99 20.33
C PHE A 170 6.99 -1.83 21.55
N ALA A 171 6.36 -2.91 22.05
CA ALA A 171 5.54 -2.85 23.25
C ALA A 171 6.35 -2.31 24.45
N LYS A 172 5.87 -1.19 25.03
CA LYS A 172 6.51 -0.50 26.14
C LYS A 172 6.53 -1.27 27.45
N LYS A 173 5.66 -2.29 27.61
CA LYS A 173 5.55 -3.06 28.85
C LYS A 173 6.43 -4.31 28.83
N ILE A 174 7.47 -4.30 29.61
CA ILE A 174 8.40 -5.43 29.79
C ILE A 174 7.68 -6.69 30.30
N SER A 175 6.62 -6.55 31.11
CA SER A 175 5.84 -7.66 31.63
C SER A 175 5.20 -8.53 30.52
N ASN A 176 4.73 -7.93 29.45
CA ASN A 176 4.12 -8.67 28.34
C ASN A 176 5.18 -9.50 27.59
N LYS A 177 6.38 -8.95 27.45
CA LYS A 177 7.54 -9.65 26.83
C LYS A 177 8.00 -10.84 27.66
N ILE A 178 7.96 -10.73 28.99
CA ILE A 178 8.31 -11.83 29.90
C ILE A 178 7.24 -12.93 29.85
N LEU A 179 5.96 -12.55 29.91
CA LEU A 179 4.85 -13.51 29.93
C LEU A 179 4.80 -14.35 28.62
N ALA A 180 5.07 -13.75 27.49
CA ALA A 180 5.09 -14.43 26.20
C ALA A 180 6.26 -15.42 26.06
N ARG A 181 7.41 -15.14 26.73
CA ARG A 181 8.58 -16.03 26.75
C ARG A 181 8.54 -17.08 27.87
N ALA A 182 7.72 -16.87 28.89
CA ALA A 182 7.63 -17.76 30.04
C ALA A 182 7.37 -19.23 29.68
N PRO A 183 6.43 -19.60 28.76
CA PRO A 183 6.20 -20.99 28.41
C PRO A 183 7.43 -21.68 27.79
N TRP A 184 8.14 -20.98 26.90
CA TRP A 184 9.34 -21.51 26.27
C TRP A 184 10.49 -21.68 27.28
N LEU A 185 10.73 -20.69 28.13
CA LEU A 185 11.74 -20.76 29.19
C LEU A 185 11.43 -21.88 30.18
N PHE A 186 10.15 -22.10 30.48
CA PHE A 186 9.73 -23.16 31.39
C PHE A 186 9.98 -24.56 30.83
N THR A 187 9.69 -24.77 29.53
CA THR A 187 9.99 -26.06 28.85
C THR A 187 11.49 -26.33 28.77
N THR A 188 12.30 -25.31 28.46
CA THR A 188 13.77 -25.47 28.45
C THR A 188 14.35 -25.73 29.84
N PHE A 189 13.80 -25.08 30.88
CA PHE A 189 14.19 -25.29 32.26
C PHE A 189 13.88 -26.72 32.74
N ILE A 190 12.68 -27.24 32.46
CA ILE A 190 12.31 -28.62 32.78
C ILE A 190 13.19 -29.61 32.03
N GLY A 191 13.42 -29.39 30.73
CA GLY A 191 14.31 -30.22 29.92
C GLY A 191 15.73 -30.27 30.47
N GLY A 192 16.26 -29.15 30.94
CA GLY A 192 17.56 -29.05 31.60
C GLY A 192 17.60 -29.80 32.92
N LEU A 193 16.56 -29.72 33.75
CA LEU A 193 16.46 -30.50 35.00
C LEU A 193 16.44 -32.01 34.77
N VAL A 194 15.66 -32.48 33.81
CA VAL A 194 15.58 -33.89 33.43
C VAL A 194 16.94 -34.38 32.93
N SER A 195 17.62 -33.60 32.09
CA SER A 195 18.95 -33.94 31.58
C SER A 195 20.02 -33.96 32.65
N ALA A 196 19.89 -33.13 33.70
CA ALA A 196 20.84 -33.13 34.84
C ALA A 196 20.60 -34.30 35.82
N TRP A 197 19.45 -34.97 35.76
CA TRP A 197 19.08 -36.07 36.64
C TRP A 197 19.42 -37.43 36.06
N ILE A 198 19.68 -37.52 34.77
CA ILE A 198 20.13 -38.73 34.03
C ILE A 198 21.67 -38.76 34.03
#